data_8778a9a50f04378b11418d902fc83d35
#
_entry.id   8778a9a50f04378b11418d902fc83d35
#
_cell.length_a   1.000
_cell.length_b   1.000
_cell.length_c   1.000
_cell.angle_alpha   90.00
_cell.angle_beta   90.00
_cell.angle_gamma   90.00
#
_symmetry.space_group_name_H-M   'P 1'
#
loop_
_entity.id
_entity.type
_entity.pdbx_description
1 polymer ?
#
loop_
_entity_poly.entity_id
_entity_poly.type
_entity_poly.pdbx_seq_one_letter_code
_entity_poly.pdbx_strand_id
1 'polypeptide(L)'
;MDIDTMEYGLVRYGTPSYIYDLDELEHTVKEFQEILGKGTGLCFAVKANPFVADRMASLTGRLEICSPGEFYICREAGVPPEKMLISGVLKEKEELSEILDFCGGKALCSIESFRQLQIVSDWSLENRKKISILLRLTSGNQFGMS
;
A
#
# COMPACT_ATOMS: atom_id res chain seq x y z
N MET A 1 4.86 23.75 -8.19
CA MET A 1 6.37 23.87 -8.20
C MET A 1 6.77 24.96 -9.19
N ASP A 2 7.66 25.88 -8.82
CA ASP A 2 8.17 26.95 -9.70
C ASP A 2 9.41 26.50 -10.51
N ILE A 3 9.75 27.29 -11.54
CA ILE A 3 10.87 27.00 -12.45
C ILE A 3 12.21 27.02 -11.73
N ASP A 4 12.41 27.97 -10.81
CA ASP A 4 13.68 28.13 -10.09
C ASP A 4 13.98 26.91 -9.22
N THR A 5 12.95 26.32 -8.57
CA THR A 5 13.05 25.09 -7.81
C THR A 5 13.41 23.90 -8.71
N MET A 6 12.82 23.82 -9.92
CA MET A 6 13.17 22.75 -10.88
C MET A 6 14.59 22.90 -11.39
N GLU A 7 15.02 24.11 -11.76
CA GLU A 7 16.40 24.36 -12.19
C GLU A 7 17.44 24.05 -11.11
N TYR A 8 17.15 24.45 -9.87
CA TYR A 8 17.99 24.11 -8.72
C TYR A 8 18.12 22.57 -8.57
N GLY A 9 17.01 21.85 -8.66
CA GLY A 9 17.00 20.39 -8.60
C GLY A 9 17.84 19.74 -9.69
N LEU A 10 17.68 20.20 -10.93
CA LEU A 10 18.44 19.71 -12.09
C LEU A 10 19.94 19.98 -11.96
N VAL A 11 20.33 21.16 -11.51
CA VAL A 11 21.73 21.51 -11.29
C VAL A 11 22.34 20.71 -10.15
N ARG A 12 21.56 20.49 -9.07
CA ARG A 12 22.05 19.81 -7.86
C ARG A 12 22.17 18.30 -8.00
N TYR A 13 21.22 17.67 -8.70
CA TYR A 13 21.06 16.21 -8.77
C TYR A 13 21.25 15.64 -10.17
N GLY A 14 21.27 16.48 -11.20
CA GLY A 14 21.47 16.07 -12.60
C GLY A 14 20.22 15.48 -13.24
N THR A 15 20.42 14.89 -14.43
CA THR A 15 19.39 14.21 -15.23
C THR A 15 19.84 12.79 -15.59
N PRO A 16 18.92 11.81 -15.73
CA PRO A 16 17.46 11.93 -15.53
C PRO A 16 17.08 11.97 -14.04
N SER A 17 16.05 12.77 -13.68
CA SER A 17 15.55 12.86 -12.31
C SER A 17 14.03 13.07 -12.28
N TYR A 18 13.40 12.59 -11.19
CA TYR A 18 12.02 12.88 -10.87
C TYR A 18 11.97 13.87 -9.72
N ILE A 19 11.17 14.91 -9.86
CA ILE A 19 10.95 15.92 -8.83
C ILE A 19 9.48 15.87 -8.43
N TYR A 20 9.21 15.71 -7.13
CA TYR A 20 7.86 15.64 -6.59
C TYR A 20 7.56 16.89 -5.77
N ASP A 21 6.45 17.56 -6.11
CA ASP A 21 5.88 18.62 -5.29
C ASP A 21 4.99 17.99 -4.21
N LEU A 22 5.53 17.89 -3.00
CA LEU A 22 4.80 17.26 -1.90
C LEU A 22 3.67 18.11 -1.34
N ASP A 23 3.74 19.42 -1.49
CA ASP A 23 2.66 20.32 -1.05
C ASP A 23 1.46 20.21 -1.99
N GLU A 24 1.70 20.14 -3.30
CA GLU A 24 0.67 19.90 -4.31
C GLU A 24 0.03 18.51 -4.14
N LEU A 25 0.86 17.50 -3.86
CA LEU A 25 0.37 16.14 -3.53
C LEU A 25 -0.58 16.16 -2.34
N GLU A 26 -0.19 16.83 -1.25
CA GLU A 26 -1.00 16.94 -0.05
C GLU A 26 -2.32 17.69 -0.31
N HIS A 27 -2.25 18.79 -1.06
CA HIS A 27 -3.42 19.56 -1.46
C HIS A 27 -4.41 18.70 -2.25
N THR A 28 -3.93 18.01 -3.28
CA THR A 28 -4.74 17.09 -4.10
C THR A 28 -5.41 16.01 -3.26
N VAL A 29 -4.68 15.38 -2.34
CA VAL A 29 -5.25 14.34 -1.45
C VAL A 29 -6.36 14.91 -0.56
N LYS A 30 -6.17 16.12 -0.01
CA LYS A 30 -7.19 16.78 0.82
C LYS A 30 -8.45 17.11 0.01
N GLU A 31 -8.30 17.63 -1.20
CA GLU A 31 -9.45 17.88 -2.08
C GLU A 31 -10.26 16.60 -2.36
N PHE A 32 -9.57 15.47 -2.67
CA PHE A 32 -10.26 14.20 -2.83
C PHE A 32 -11.00 13.75 -1.57
N GLN A 33 -10.39 13.92 -0.40
CA GLN A 33 -11.03 13.57 0.87
C GLN A 33 -12.28 14.42 1.14
N GLU A 34 -12.25 15.69 0.82
CA GLU A 34 -13.40 16.59 0.94
C GLU A 34 -14.56 16.18 0.02
N ILE A 35 -14.24 15.87 -1.26
CA ILE A 35 -15.24 15.41 -2.24
C ILE A 35 -15.88 14.08 -1.80
N LEU A 36 -15.09 13.13 -1.30
CA LEU A 36 -15.57 11.80 -0.87
C LEU A 36 -16.34 11.85 0.45
N GLY A 37 -16.10 12.87 1.26
CA GLY A 37 -16.75 13.04 2.55
C GLY A 37 -16.28 12.06 3.63
N LYS A 38 -16.82 12.22 4.85
CA LYS A 38 -16.33 11.52 6.06
C LYS A 38 -16.57 10.01 6.10
N GLY A 39 -17.40 9.49 5.20
CA GLY A 39 -17.76 8.05 5.17
C GLY A 39 -16.83 7.19 4.33
N THR A 40 -15.89 7.79 3.59
CA THR A 40 -15.02 7.09 2.64
C THR A 40 -13.55 7.36 2.97
N GLY A 41 -12.74 6.30 3.07
CA GLY A 41 -11.30 6.40 3.25
C GLY A 41 -10.56 6.22 1.94
N LEU A 42 -9.43 6.92 1.79
CA LEU A 42 -8.50 6.71 0.68
C LEU A 42 -7.51 5.59 1.02
N CYS A 43 -7.27 4.74 0.03
CA CYS A 43 -6.20 3.74 0.06
C CYS A 43 -5.25 4.02 -1.12
N PHE A 44 -3.98 4.28 -0.83
CA PHE A 44 -2.99 4.59 -1.86
C PHE A 44 -2.33 3.30 -2.35
N ALA A 45 -2.34 3.07 -3.67
CA ALA A 45 -1.66 1.93 -4.29
C ALA A 45 -0.16 2.24 -4.46
N VAL A 46 0.70 1.57 -3.69
CA VAL A 46 2.16 1.81 -3.67
C VAL A 46 2.80 1.61 -5.05
N LYS A 47 2.31 0.66 -5.83
CA LYS A 47 2.77 0.40 -7.21
C LYS A 47 2.69 1.63 -8.13
N ALA A 48 1.80 2.58 -7.85
CA ALA A 48 1.65 3.78 -8.67
C ALA A 48 2.86 4.72 -8.50
N ASN A 49 3.33 4.90 -7.27
CA ASN A 49 4.52 5.69 -6.97
C ASN A 49 5.11 5.33 -5.58
N PRO A 50 6.08 4.42 -5.51
CA PRO A 50 6.65 4.00 -4.24
C PRO A 50 7.50 5.08 -3.54
N PHE A 51 7.95 6.11 -4.28
CA PHE A 51 8.82 7.16 -3.73
C PHE A 51 8.11 8.12 -2.77
N VAL A 52 6.78 8.12 -2.76
CA VAL A 52 5.98 8.96 -1.85
C VAL A 52 5.23 8.14 -0.80
N ALA A 53 5.61 6.88 -0.58
CA ALA A 53 4.90 5.97 0.31
C ALA A 53 4.83 6.47 1.76
N ASP A 54 5.91 7.04 2.30
CA ASP A 54 5.97 7.64 3.63
C ASP A 54 4.98 8.81 3.76
N ARG A 55 4.99 9.70 2.76
CA ARG A 55 4.07 10.85 2.75
C ARG A 55 2.62 10.39 2.62
N MET A 56 2.33 9.47 1.70
CA MET A 56 0.99 8.92 1.51
C MET A 56 0.47 8.16 2.72
N ALA A 57 1.34 7.51 3.49
CA ALA A 57 0.96 6.88 4.74
C ALA A 57 0.42 7.87 5.77
N SER A 58 0.91 9.10 5.78
CA SER A 58 0.41 10.16 6.66
C SER A 58 -0.91 10.76 6.19
N LEU A 59 -1.14 10.79 4.87
CA LEU A 59 -2.27 11.47 4.23
C LEU A 59 -3.48 10.55 4.02
N THR A 60 -3.27 9.23 3.91
CA THR A 60 -4.34 8.29 3.57
C THR A 60 -4.66 7.32 4.71
N GLY A 61 -5.79 6.65 4.59
CA GLY A 61 -6.22 5.65 5.56
C GLY A 61 -5.34 4.40 5.53
N ARG A 62 -4.95 3.95 4.34
CA ARG A 62 -4.12 2.76 4.10
C ARG A 62 -3.26 2.90 2.86
N LEU A 63 -2.23 2.05 2.78
CA LEU A 63 -1.44 1.79 1.58
C LEU A 63 -1.70 0.36 1.10
N GLU A 64 -2.05 0.21 -0.18
CA GLU A 64 -2.16 -1.10 -0.82
C GLU A 64 -0.80 -1.55 -1.32
N ILE A 65 -0.39 -2.73 -0.87
CA ILE A 65 0.91 -3.35 -1.11
C ILE A 65 0.67 -4.66 -1.85
N CYS A 66 1.09 -4.75 -3.10
CA CYS A 66 0.78 -5.87 -3.99
C CYS A 66 1.95 -6.85 -4.20
N SER A 67 3.13 -6.53 -3.70
CA SER A 67 4.33 -7.36 -3.85
C SER A 67 5.27 -7.27 -2.64
N PRO A 68 6.15 -8.28 -2.43
CA PRO A 68 7.18 -8.21 -1.41
C PRO A 68 8.10 -6.99 -1.55
N GLY A 69 8.44 -6.60 -2.79
CA GLY A 69 9.26 -5.41 -3.05
C GLY A 69 8.60 -4.13 -2.54
N GLU A 70 7.31 -3.94 -2.80
CA GLU A 70 6.55 -2.82 -2.24
C GLU A 70 6.47 -2.87 -0.71
N PHE A 71 6.36 -4.06 -0.14
CA PHE A 71 6.38 -4.24 1.31
C PHE A 71 7.72 -3.77 1.91
N TYR A 72 8.85 -4.17 1.33
CA TYR A 72 10.16 -3.74 1.82
C TYR A 72 10.33 -2.22 1.72
N ILE A 73 9.87 -1.58 0.64
CA ILE A 73 9.87 -0.12 0.51
C ILE A 73 9.05 0.52 1.63
N CYS A 74 7.84 0.05 1.88
CA CYS A 74 6.99 0.58 2.95
C CYS A 74 7.60 0.36 4.34
N ARG A 75 8.23 -0.80 4.58
CA ARG A 75 8.91 -1.11 5.83
C ARG A 75 10.09 -0.16 6.08
N GLU A 76 10.95 0.05 5.10
CA GLU A 76 12.09 0.98 5.19
C GLU A 76 11.63 2.45 5.32
N ALA A 77 10.52 2.82 4.69
CA ALA A 77 9.88 4.12 4.84
C ALA A 77 9.17 4.32 6.20
N GLY A 78 9.17 3.31 7.07
CA GLY A 78 8.57 3.39 8.40
C GLY A 78 7.03 3.39 8.40
N VAL A 79 6.39 2.88 7.36
CA VAL A 79 4.93 2.78 7.28
C VAL A 79 4.41 1.86 8.39
N PRO A 80 3.49 2.31 9.26
CA PRO A 80 2.97 1.48 10.33
C PRO A 80 2.18 0.27 9.79
N PRO A 81 2.32 -0.94 10.37
CA PRO A 81 1.60 -2.13 9.94
C PRO A 81 0.08 -1.97 9.85
N GLU A 82 -0.53 -1.22 10.74
CA GLU A 82 -1.97 -0.91 10.75
C GLU A 82 -2.44 -0.09 9.54
N LYS A 83 -1.51 0.55 8.87
CA LYS A 83 -1.75 1.28 7.61
C LYS A 83 -1.58 0.41 6.36
N MET A 84 -1.08 -0.82 6.49
CA MET A 84 -0.81 -1.71 5.37
C MET A 84 -2.04 -2.55 5.01
N LEU A 85 -2.37 -2.59 3.71
CA LEU A 85 -3.27 -3.55 3.10
C LEU A 85 -2.43 -4.46 2.20
N ILE A 86 -2.19 -5.69 2.66
CA ILE A 86 -1.46 -6.70 1.89
C ILE A 86 -2.40 -7.31 0.86
N SER A 87 -2.19 -6.98 -0.40
CA SER A 87 -3.04 -7.31 -1.53
C SER A 87 -2.25 -8.12 -2.58
N GLY A 88 -2.86 -8.38 -3.73
CA GLY A 88 -2.21 -9.07 -4.84
C GLY A 88 -2.40 -10.57 -4.86
N VAL A 89 -2.26 -11.14 -6.06
CA VAL A 89 -2.52 -12.57 -6.32
C VAL A 89 -1.33 -13.46 -5.94
N LEU A 90 -0.11 -12.94 -6.05
CA LEU A 90 1.12 -13.68 -5.74
C LEU A 90 1.50 -13.48 -4.28
N LYS A 91 1.12 -14.44 -3.43
CA LYS A 91 1.47 -14.51 -2.02
C LYS A 91 1.98 -15.92 -1.74
N GLU A 92 3.30 -16.12 -1.90
CA GLU A 92 3.93 -17.39 -1.53
C GLU A 92 4.07 -17.48 -0.01
N LYS A 93 4.18 -18.72 0.49
CA LYS A 93 4.09 -18.99 1.94
C LYS A 93 5.19 -18.28 2.73
N GLU A 94 6.41 -18.37 2.25
CA GLU A 94 7.59 -17.82 2.92
C GLU A 94 7.52 -16.31 3.03
N GLU A 95 7.24 -15.65 1.89
CA GLU A 95 7.14 -14.19 1.81
C GLU A 95 5.96 -13.64 2.62
N LEU A 96 4.79 -14.29 2.49
CA LEU A 96 3.62 -13.87 3.25
C LEU A 96 3.83 -14.05 4.75
N SER A 97 4.49 -15.13 5.18
CA SER A 97 4.80 -15.37 6.60
C SER A 97 5.74 -14.30 7.15
N GLU A 98 6.79 -13.91 6.41
CA GLU A 98 7.68 -12.80 6.80
C GLU A 98 6.92 -11.48 6.97
N ILE A 99 6.04 -11.16 6.02
CA ILE A 99 5.20 -9.95 6.09
C ILE A 99 4.29 -9.99 7.32
N LEU A 100 3.64 -11.13 7.59
CA LEU A 100 2.76 -11.30 8.73
C LEU A 100 3.52 -11.23 10.07
N ASP A 101 4.73 -11.78 10.12
CA ASP A 101 5.60 -11.70 11.30
C ASP A 101 5.95 -10.25 11.63
N PHE A 102 6.38 -9.49 10.64
CA PHE A 102 6.66 -8.06 10.80
C PHE A 102 5.39 -7.29 11.23
N CYS A 103 4.27 -7.53 10.57
CA CYS A 103 3.02 -6.82 10.86
C CYS A 103 2.39 -7.24 12.19
N GLY A 104 2.74 -8.39 12.73
CA GLY A 104 2.23 -8.88 14.00
C GLY A 104 0.71 -9.06 14.05
N GLY A 105 0.05 -9.24 12.89
CA GLY A 105 -1.40 -9.36 12.75
C GLY A 105 -2.14 -8.02 12.63
N LYS A 106 -1.45 -6.88 12.59
CA LYS A 106 -2.08 -5.55 12.52
C LYS A 106 -2.46 -5.12 11.11
N ALA A 107 -1.78 -5.64 10.08
CA ALA A 107 -2.13 -5.35 8.68
C ALA A 107 -3.46 -5.98 8.30
N LEU A 108 -4.14 -5.36 7.32
CA LEU A 108 -5.29 -5.94 6.65
C LEU A 108 -4.80 -6.80 5.48
N CYS A 109 -5.32 -8.03 5.34
CA CYS A 109 -4.88 -8.96 4.30
C CYS A 109 -6.02 -9.26 3.32
N SER A 110 -5.86 -9.01 2.02
CA SER A 110 -6.83 -9.49 1.04
C SER A 110 -6.58 -10.97 0.74
N ILE A 111 -7.66 -11.74 0.66
CA ILE A 111 -7.65 -13.17 0.37
C ILE A 111 -8.33 -13.39 -0.97
N GLU A 112 -7.57 -13.94 -1.92
CA GLU A 112 -7.98 -14.14 -3.31
C GLU A 112 -8.02 -15.61 -3.72
N SER A 113 -7.59 -16.51 -2.83
CA SER A 113 -7.62 -17.96 -3.04
C SER A 113 -7.69 -18.74 -1.74
N PHE A 114 -8.14 -19.98 -1.80
CA PHE A 114 -8.11 -20.90 -0.65
C PHE A 114 -6.69 -21.16 -0.13
N ARG A 115 -5.68 -21.19 -1.02
CA ARG A 115 -4.27 -21.33 -0.62
C ARG A 115 -3.83 -20.15 0.26
N GLN A 116 -4.14 -18.92 -0.13
CA GLN A 116 -3.83 -17.74 0.68
C GLN A 116 -4.56 -17.77 2.02
N LEU A 117 -5.83 -18.17 2.04
CA LEU A 117 -6.59 -18.33 3.28
C LEU A 117 -5.93 -19.35 4.21
N GLN A 118 -5.46 -20.47 3.68
CA GLN A 118 -4.78 -21.50 4.46
C GLN A 118 -3.49 -20.96 5.10
N ILE A 119 -2.64 -20.28 4.31
CA ILE A 119 -1.38 -19.70 4.81
C ILE A 119 -1.65 -18.72 5.96
N VAL A 120 -2.59 -17.80 5.77
CA VAL A 120 -2.95 -16.80 6.78
C VAL A 120 -3.56 -17.44 8.02
N SER A 121 -4.39 -18.47 7.85
CA SER A 121 -5.01 -19.23 8.94
C SER A 121 -3.98 -19.99 9.76
N ASP A 122 -3.07 -20.72 9.10
CA ASP A 122 -2.00 -21.46 9.75
C ASP A 122 -1.10 -20.52 10.57
N TRP A 123 -0.67 -19.42 9.96
CA TRP A 123 0.12 -18.40 10.66
C TRP A 123 -0.62 -17.85 11.90
N SER A 124 -1.90 -17.55 11.76
CA SER A 124 -2.76 -17.02 12.85
C SER A 124 -2.84 -18.00 14.02
N LEU A 125 -3.02 -19.29 13.72
CA LEU A 125 -3.09 -20.35 14.73
C LEU A 125 -1.73 -20.58 15.42
N GLU A 126 -0.65 -20.69 14.65
CA GLU A 126 0.72 -20.89 15.15
C GLU A 126 1.16 -19.76 16.06
N ASN A 127 0.86 -18.52 15.67
CA ASN A 127 1.26 -17.33 16.43
C ASN A 127 0.24 -16.88 17.48
N ARG A 128 -0.95 -17.49 17.53
CA ARG A 128 -2.08 -17.11 18.40
C ARG A 128 -2.46 -15.64 18.26
N LYS A 129 -2.40 -15.13 17.02
CA LYS A 129 -2.73 -13.73 16.69
C LYS A 129 -3.91 -13.68 15.73
N LYS A 130 -4.78 -12.68 15.92
CA LYS A 130 -5.86 -12.39 14.97
C LYS A 130 -5.33 -11.57 13.80
N ILE A 131 -5.87 -11.85 12.61
CA ILE A 131 -5.61 -11.09 11.40
C ILE A 131 -6.95 -10.61 10.85
N SER A 132 -7.02 -9.35 10.45
CA SER A 132 -8.16 -8.82 9.70
C SER A 132 -8.00 -9.19 8.23
N ILE A 133 -9.04 -9.75 7.63
CA ILE A 133 -9.02 -10.15 6.22
C ILE A 133 -10.13 -9.50 5.42
N LEU A 134 -9.88 -9.29 4.12
CA LEU A 134 -10.87 -8.96 3.10
C LEU A 134 -10.97 -10.14 2.14
N LEU A 135 -12.16 -10.70 1.95
CA LEU A 135 -12.38 -11.73 0.95
C LEU A 135 -12.70 -11.07 -0.39
N ARG A 136 -11.88 -11.37 -1.41
CA ARG A 136 -12.16 -10.96 -2.78
C ARG A 136 -13.02 -12.01 -3.45
N LEU A 137 -14.25 -11.63 -3.78
CA LEU A 137 -15.20 -12.47 -4.48
C LEU A 137 -15.31 -12.01 -5.93
N THR A 138 -15.20 -12.95 -6.87
CA THR A 138 -15.49 -12.71 -8.26
C THR A 138 -16.88 -13.23 -8.56
N SER A 139 -17.82 -12.35 -8.90
CA SER A 139 -19.10 -12.77 -9.44
C SER A 139 -18.89 -13.31 -10.87
N GLY A 140 -19.41 -14.48 -11.20
CA GLY A 140 -19.17 -15.16 -12.46
C GLY A 140 -19.74 -14.48 -13.72
N ASN A 141 -20.21 -13.25 -13.62
CA ASN A 141 -20.57 -12.42 -14.77
C ASN A 141 -19.33 -11.68 -15.25
N GLN A 142 -18.88 -12.05 -16.42
CA GLN A 142 -17.82 -11.41 -17.20
C GLN A 142 -18.19 -9.94 -17.50
N PHE A 143 -17.96 -9.04 -16.56
CA PHE A 143 -17.72 -7.64 -16.89
C PHE A 143 -16.22 -7.42 -16.82
N GLY A 144 -15.63 -7.32 -18.03
CA GLY A 144 -14.22 -7.37 -18.27
C GLY A 144 -13.40 -6.44 -17.39
N MET A 145 -12.46 -7.06 -16.75
CA MET A 145 -11.09 -6.54 -16.64
C MET A 145 -10.20 -7.75 -16.91
N SER A 146 -9.81 -7.86 -18.17
CA SER A 146 -8.72 -8.72 -18.61
C SER A 146 -7.40 -8.07 -18.24
#